data_c6a32710e2dcb75216f7ebffbfd8fad9
#
_entry.id   c6a32710e2dcb75216f7ebffbfd8fad9
#
_cell.length_a   1.000
_cell.length_b   1.000
_cell.length_c   1.000
_cell.angle_alpha   90.00
_cell.angle_beta   90.00
_cell.angle_gamma   90.00
#
_symmetry.space_group_name_H-M   'P 1'
#
loop_
_entity.id
_entity.type
_entity.pdbx_description
1 polymer ?
#
loop_
_entity_poly.entity_id
_entity_poly.type
_entity_poly.pdbx_seq_one_letter_code
_entity_poly.pdbx_strand_id
1 'polypeptide(L)'
;MLEVDAAKDWMQEMGPWLTYVNLYFQGEPLLHPKLEGLLEACQTHGLYSSTSTNAHHLTPSRCDALIEAGLSRLIISIDGLTQATYASYRIGGQLKKVLEGTRTMVEAKRKRGKGPHLVWQFLVVGPNEHEVPEVLQEARAQGVDEVVIKTAQLNDPHDGHPLLTTQPQHRRYDRDPMSGQWRLRNPLDDSCWRMWQGSVLTWDGRVVPCCFDKDAHHVMGRLGDKSMRDIWHGPAYQQFRQTLFADRAGIDMCTNCSEGSHVYA
;
A
#
# COMPACT_ATOMS: atom_id res chain seq x y z
N MET A 1 -7.03 15.01 7.58
CA MET A 1 -7.62 13.70 7.19
C MET A 1 -8.57 13.97 6.04
N LEU A 2 -8.79 13.00 5.16
CA LEU A 2 -9.73 13.14 4.04
C LEU A 2 -11.15 13.31 4.58
N GLU A 3 -11.88 14.32 4.09
CA GLU A 3 -13.27 14.52 4.46
C GLU A 3 -14.17 13.50 3.75
N VAL A 4 -15.08 12.86 4.51
CA VAL A 4 -15.91 11.75 4.00
C VAL A 4 -16.88 12.24 2.91
N ASP A 5 -17.49 13.41 3.08
CA ASP A 5 -18.46 13.94 2.12
C ASP A 5 -17.76 14.26 0.79
N ALA A 6 -16.57 14.88 0.82
CA ALA A 6 -15.78 15.11 -0.39
C ALA A 6 -15.40 13.78 -1.10
N ALA A 7 -15.07 12.74 -0.33
CA ALA A 7 -14.79 11.43 -0.90
C ALA A 7 -16.04 10.76 -1.50
N LYS A 8 -17.21 10.94 -0.90
CA LYS A 8 -18.49 10.46 -1.44
C LYS A 8 -18.84 11.13 -2.75
N ASP A 9 -18.70 12.46 -2.83
CA ASP A 9 -18.95 13.21 -4.06
C ASP A 9 -18.02 12.74 -5.19
N TRP A 10 -16.74 12.53 -4.87
CA TRP A 10 -15.79 11.97 -5.83
C TRP A 10 -16.15 10.55 -6.25
N MET A 11 -16.55 9.66 -5.32
CA MET A 11 -16.99 8.31 -5.65
C MET A 11 -18.28 8.30 -6.46
N GLN A 12 -19.20 9.25 -6.23
CA GLN A 12 -20.39 9.45 -7.05
C GLN A 12 -20.03 9.77 -8.51
N GLU A 13 -19.02 10.60 -8.73
CA GLU A 13 -18.55 10.94 -10.08
C GLU A 13 -17.83 9.76 -10.75
N MET A 14 -16.91 9.12 -10.02
CA MET A 14 -15.98 8.13 -10.58
C MET A 14 -16.43 6.69 -10.44
N GLY A 15 -17.40 6.40 -9.56
CA GLY A 15 -17.84 5.03 -9.25
C GLY A 15 -18.06 4.14 -10.47
N PRO A 16 -18.72 4.61 -11.56
CA PRO A 16 -18.91 3.81 -12.77
C PRO A 16 -17.63 3.35 -13.49
N TRP A 17 -16.50 3.99 -13.19
CA TRP A 17 -15.20 3.73 -13.83
C TRP A 17 -14.20 3.03 -12.88
N LEU A 18 -14.55 2.92 -11.59
CA LEU A 18 -13.72 2.31 -10.59
C LEU A 18 -14.13 0.86 -10.35
N THR A 19 -13.14 0.03 -10.02
CA THR A 19 -13.34 -1.33 -9.56
C THR A 19 -12.76 -1.56 -8.17
N TYR A 20 -11.77 -0.73 -7.80
CA TYR A 20 -10.96 -0.93 -6.61
C TYR A 20 -10.55 0.41 -5.98
N VAL A 21 -10.66 0.51 -4.66
CA VAL A 21 -10.24 1.69 -3.90
C VAL A 21 -9.35 1.27 -2.73
N ASN A 22 -8.14 1.83 -2.69
CA ASN A 22 -7.26 1.74 -1.53
C ASN A 22 -7.53 2.91 -0.58
N LEU A 23 -8.05 2.61 0.60
CA LEU A 23 -8.28 3.61 1.64
C LEU A 23 -7.07 3.76 2.56
N TYR A 24 -5.90 3.87 1.95
CA TYR A 24 -4.64 4.20 2.63
C TYR A 24 -3.66 4.75 1.60
N PHE A 25 -2.80 5.66 2.07
CA PHE A 25 -1.67 6.18 1.31
C PHE A 25 -0.49 6.40 2.25
N GLN A 26 -0.67 7.22 3.28
CA GLN A 26 0.29 7.48 4.34
C GLN A 26 -0.43 7.48 5.70
N GLY A 27 0.32 7.21 6.77
CA GLY A 27 -0.22 7.16 8.12
C GLY A 27 -0.94 5.85 8.46
N GLU A 28 -1.81 5.90 9.45
CA GLU A 28 -2.58 4.75 9.95
C GLU A 28 -4.08 4.98 9.71
N PRO A 29 -4.71 4.26 8.77
CA PRO A 29 -6.12 4.46 8.42
C PRO A 29 -7.10 4.25 9.58
N LEU A 30 -6.78 3.34 10.50
CA LEU A 30 -7.65 3.06 11.65
C LEU A 30 -7.73 4.22 12.65
N LEU A 31 -6.89 5.25 12.51
CA LEU A 31 -7.03 6.51 13.24
C LEU A 31 -8.06 7.46 12.61
N HIS A 32 -8.56 7.15 11.42
CA HIS A 32 -9.60 7.95 10.80
C HIS A 32 -10.95 7.73 11.53
N PRO A 33 -11.56 8.77 12.11
CA PRO A 33 -12.75 8.63 12.96
C PRO A 33 -14.01 8.21 12.19
N LYS A 34 -14.02 8.39 10.88
CA LYS A 34 -15.17 8.10 10.00
C LYS A 34 -14.76 7.17 8.84
N LEU A 35 -13.82 6.23 9.08
CA LEU A 35 -13.38 5.28 8.04
C LEU A 35 -14.54 4.43 7.51
N GLU A 36 -15.48 4.08 8.38
CA GLU A 36 -16.67 3.32 8.04
C GLU A 36 -17.52 4.04 6.98
N GLY A 37 -17.66 5.35 7.08
CA GLY A 37 -18.37 6.14 6.07
C GLY A 37 -17.73 6.13 4.68
N LEU A 38 -16.39 5.99 4.61
CA LEU A 38 -15.68 5.78 3.33
C LEU A 38 -15.91 4.37 2.79
N LEU A 39 -15.95 3.36 3.66
CA LEU A 39 -16.25 1.97 3.29
C LEU A 39 -17.68 1.81 2.79
N GLU A 40 -18.64 2.42 3.47
CA GLU A 40 -20.05 2.45 3.04
C GLU A 40 -20.23 3.10 1.68
N ALA A 41 -19.47 4.18 1.40
CA ALA A 41 -19.45 4.80 0.08
C ALA A 41 -18.91 3.83 -0.99
N CYS A 42 -17.84 3.08 -0.70
CA CYS A 42 -17.36 2.03 -1.59
C CYS A 42 -18.43 0.97 -1.84
N GLN A 43 -19.12 0.51 -0.81
CA GLN A 43 -20.21 -0.49 -0.92
C GLN A 43 -21.36 0.02 -1.79
N THR A 44 -21.78 1.27 -1.61
CA THR A 44 -22.86 1.90 -2.39
C THR A 44 -22.57 1.87 -3.89
N HIS A 45 -21.30 1.96 -4.27
CA HIS A 45 -20.87 1.94 -5.67
C HIS A 45 -20.34 0.58 -6.14
N GLY A 46 -20.47 -0.49 -5.32
CA GLY A 46 -19.98 -1.83 -5.68
C GLY A 46 -18.46 -1.95 -5.82
N LEU A 47 -17.70 -1.05 -5.15
CA LEU A 47 -16.25 -0.99 -5.25
C LEU A 47 -15.58 -1.96 -4.28
N TYR A 48 -14.56 -2.67 -4.74
CA TYR A 48 -13.70 -3.47 -3.88
C TYR A 48 -12.83 -2.53 -3.03
N SER A 49 -13.02 -2.53 -1.73
CA SER A 49 -12.29 -1.66 -0.79
C SER A 49 -11.13 -2.39 -0.12
N SER A 50 -9.98 -1.74 -0.02
CA SER A 50 -8.82 -2.25 0.70
C SER A 50 -8.24 -1.19 1.63
N THR A 51 -7.74 -1.63 2.79
CA THR A 51 -6.94 -0.78 3.66
C THR A 51 -5.77 -1.55 4.26
N SER A 52 -4.76 -0.80 4.74
CA SER A 52 -3.58 -1.38 5.39
C SER A 52 -3.41 -0.76 6.77
N THR A 53 -3.03 -1.58 7.76
CA THR A 53 -2.91 -1.15 9.15
C THR A 53 -1.69 -1.77 9.84
N ASN A 54 -1.19 -1.07 10.85
CA ASN A 54 -0.24 -1.62 11.82
C ASN A 54 -0.92 -2.48 12.91
N ALA A 55 -2.23 -2.66 12.82
CA ALA A 55 -3.10 -3.47 13.69
C ALA A 55 -3.18 -3.05 15.18
N HIS A 56 -2.53 -1.97 15.60
CA HIS A 56 -2.57 -1.54 17.00
C HIS A 56 -3.95 -1.04 17.48
N HIS A 57 -4.85 -0.75 16.53
CA HIS A 57 -6.20 -0.26 16.78
C HIS A 57 -7.30 -1.25 16.37
N LEU A 58 -6.96 -2.52 16.13
CA LEU A 58 -7.94 -3.58 15.85
C LEU A 58 -8.59 -4.09 17.16
N THR A 59 -9.41 -3.25 17.77
CA THR A 59 -10.27 -3.64 18.90
C THR A 59 -11.47 -4.45 18.41
N PRO A 60 -12.16 -5.24 19.28
CA PRO A 60 -13.36 -5.97 18.89
C PRO A 60 -14.43 -5.09 18.22
N SER A 61 -14.70 -3.92 18.79
CA SER A 61 -15.68 -2.98 18.22
C SER A 61 -15.24 -2.43 16.86
N ARG A 62 -13.94 -2.17 16.69
CA ARG A 62 -13.40 -1.69 15.40
C ARG A 62 -13.47 -2.79 14.33
N CYS A 63 -13.13 -4.03 14.69
CA CYS A 63 -13.25 -5.18 13.78
C CYS A 63 -14.70 -5.38 13.32
N ASP A 64 -15.63 -5.33 14.26
CA ASP A 64 -17.07 -5.43 13.95
C ASP A 64 -17.53 -4.32 13.01
N ALA A 65 -17.15 -3.08 13.27
CA ALA A 65 -17.49 -1.93 12.44
C ALA A 65 -16.92 -2.03 11.01
N LEU A 66 -15.68 -2.47 10.85
CA LEU A 66 -15.05 -2.68 9.54
C LEU A 66 -15.76 -3.78 8.72
N ILE A 67 -16.19 -4.87 9.39
CA ILE A 67 -16.93 -5.96 8.74
C ILE A 67 -18.32 -5.48 8.32
N GLU A 68 -19.02 -4.75 9.18
CA GLU A 68 -20.35 -4.21 8.88
C GLU A 68 -20.35 -3.20 7.76
N ALA A 69 -19.35 -2.30 7.76
CA ALA A 69 -19.14 -1.33 6.70
C ALA A 69 -18.65 -1.95 5.37
N GLY A 70 -18.41 -3.26 5.34
CA GLY A 70 -18.14 -4.02 4.12
C GLY A 70 -16.71 -3.89 3.60
N LEU A 71 -15.71 -3.76 4.48
CA LEU A 71 -14.31 -3.82 4.05
C LEU A 71 -14.03 -5.13 3.32
N SER A 72 -13.48 -5.05 2.09
CA SER A 72 -13.23 -6.23 1.26
C SER A 72 -11.85 -6.85 1.54
N ARG A 73 -10.83 -6.06 1.82
CA ARG A 73 -9.45 -6.53 2.08
C ARG A 73 -8.80 -5.73 3.21
N LEU A 74 -8.21 -6.44 4.17
CA LEU A 74 -7.43 -5.85 5.25
C LEU A 74 -6.00 -6.35 5.20
N ILE A 75 -5.05 -5.45 4.94
CA ILE A 75 -3.63 -5.73 4.95
C ILE A 75 -3.09 -5.39 6.34
N ILE A 76 -2.52 -6.35 7.02
CA ILE A 76 -1.86 -6.18 8.31
C ILE A 76 -0.35 -6.23 8.09
N SER A 77 0.34 -5.15 8.44
CA SER A 77 1.79 -5.08 8.34
C SER A 77 2.43 -5.81 9.52
N ILE A 78 3.15 -6.90 9.24
CA ILE A 78 3.89 -7.68 10.22
C ILE A 78 5.29 -7.95 9.70
N ASP A 79 6.28 -7.22 10.21
CA ASP A 79 7.65 -7.24 9.69
C ASP A 79 8.63 -7.90 10.68
N GLY A 80 8.17 -8.93 11.37
CA GLY A 80 8.94 -9.76 12.28
C GLY A 80 8.06 -10.66 13.13
N LEU A 81 8.58 -11.83 13.53
CA LEU A 81 7.92 -12.81 14.40
C LEU A 81 8.40 -12.73 15.85
N THR A 82 9.50 -12.02 16.11
CA THR A 82 9.94 -11.65 17.45
C THR A 82 9.85 -10.14 17.65
N GLN A 83 9.71 -9.69 18.90
CA GLN A 83 9.70 -8.23 19.17
C GLN A 83 10.97 -7.56 18.66
N ALA A 84 12.11 -8.22 18.72
CA ALA A 84 13.40 -7.67 18.29
C ALA A 84 13.44 -7.47 16.78
N THR A 85 13.07 -8.48 15.99
CA THR A 85 13.04 -8.41 14.52
C THR A 85 11.97 -7.43 14.04
N TYR A 86 10.79 -7.46 14.64
CA TYR A 86 9.71 -6.52 14.34
C TYR A 86 10.12 -5.07 14.59
N ALA A 87 10.69 -4.77 15.76
CA ALA A 87 11.08 -3.42 16.14
C ALA A 87 12.32 -2.91 15.37
N SER A 88 13.10 -3.76 14.74
CA SER A 88 14.24 -3.36 13.91
C SER A 88 13.82 -2.50 12.71
N TYR A 89 12.61 -2.71 12.21
CA TYR A 89 11.99 -1.93 11.13
C TYR A 89 10.82 -1.07 11.64
N ARG A 90 9.93 -1.63 12.47
CA ARG A 90 8.74 -0.96 13.04
C ARG A 90 9.10 -0.29 14.37
N ILE A 91 9.90 0.76 14.33
CA ILE A 91 10.40 1.47 15.52
C ILE A 91 9.22 1.93 16.40
N GLY A 92 9.27 1.56 17.69
CA GLY A 92 8.19 1.84 18.65
C GLY A 92 6.96 0.96 18.55
N GLY A 93 6.89 0.08 17.54
CA GLY A 93 5.78 -0.86 17.38
C GLY A 93 5.85 -2.03 18.38
N GLN A 94 4.70 -2.62 18.68
CA GLN A 94 4.53 -3.72 19.61
C GLN A 94 3.96 -4.94 18.88
N LEU A 95 4.79 -5.95 18.62
CA LEU A 95 4.38 -7.17 17.92
C LEU A 95 3.18 -7.85 18.60
N LYS A 96 3.16 -7.88 19.94
CA LYS A 96 2.05 -8.44 20.70
C LYS A 96 0.70 -7.84 20.27
N LYS A 97 0.62 -6.52 20.07
CA LYS A 97 -0.60 -5.84 19.63
C LYS A 97 -1.00 -6.22 18.21
N VAL A 98 -0.03 -6.45 17.32
CA VAL A 98 -0.29 -6.89 15.94
C VAL A 98 -0.92 -8.29 15.94
N LEU A 99 -0.35 -9.21 16.71
CA LEU A 99 -0.88 -10.58 16.84
C LEU A 99 -2.25 -10.60 17.53
N GLU A 100 -2.46 -9.81 18.57
CA GLU A 100 -3.76 -9.66 19.23
C GLU A 100 -4.80 -9.07 18.29
N GLY A 101 -4.48 -8.00 17.55
CA GLY A 101 -5.36 -7.40 16.56
C GLY A 101 -5.71 -8.36 15.42
N THR A 102 -4.75 -9.13 14.94
CA THR A 102 -4.99 -10.18 13.93
C THR A 102 -6.00 -11.21 14.46
N ARG A 103 -5.76 -11.77 15.65
CA ARG A 103 -6.68 -12.75 16.28
C ARG A 103 -8.08 -12.18 16.47
N THR A 104 -8.18 -10.93 16.95
CA THR A 104 -9.47 -10.25 17.13
C THR A 104 -10.25 -10.16 15.83
N MET A 105 -9.61 -9.81 14.71
CA MET A 105 -10.25 -9.75 13.40
C MET A 105 -10.66 -11.13 12.89
N VAL A 106 -9.81 -12.15 13.05
CA VAL A 106 -10.12 -13.54 12.66
C VAL A 106 -11.35 -14.08 13.44
N GLU A 107 -11.39 -13.82 14.75
CA GLU A 107 -12.52 -14.21 15.59
C GLU A 107 -13.82 -13.50 15.19
N ALA A 108 -13.74 -12.19 14.91
CA ALA A 108 -14.88 -11.41 14.43
C ALA A 108 -15.40 -11.93 13.08
N LYS A 109 -14.52 -12.24 12.12
CA LYS A 109 -14.88 -12.87 10.84
C LYS A 109 -15.60 -14.20 11.06
N ARG A 110 -15.03 -15.07 11.90
CA ARG A 110 -15.61 -16.40 12.18
C ARG A 110 -16.99 -16.29 12.82
N LYS A 111 -17.14 -15.40 13.80
CA LYS A 111 -18.41 -15.17 14.49
C LYS A 111 -19.51 -14.67 13.56
N ARG A 112 -19.15 -13.82 12.59
CA ARG A 112 -20.10 -13.21 11.65
C ARG A 112 -20.33 -14.01 10.36
N GLY A 113 -19.51 -15.02 10.09
CA GLY A 113 -19.53 -15.80 8.84
C GLY A 113 -19.17 -14.98 7.60
N LYS A 114 -18.68 -13.77 7.77
CA LYS A 114 -18.24 -12.85 6.70
C LYS A 114 -17.15 -11.92 7.21
N GLY A 115 -16.45 -11.24 6.29
CA GLY A 115 -15.45 -10.23 6.63
C GLY A 115 -14.40 -10.06 5.53
N PRO A 116 -13.43 -9.18 5.72
CA PRO A 116 -12.42 -8.89 4.72
C PRO A 116 -11.50 -10.10 4.46
N HIS A 117 -10.94 -10.17 3.25
CA HIS A 117 -9.79 -11.01 2.96
C HIS A 117 -8.60 -10.49 3.77
N LEU A 118 -8.08 -11.29 4.69
CA LEU A 118 -6.99 -10.91 5.58
C LEU A 118 -5.64 -11.24 4.95
N VAL A 119 -4.78 -10.23 4.89
CA VAL A 119 -3.44 -10.36 4.33
C VAL A 119 -2.41 -9.96 5.37
N TRP A 120 -1.47 -10.84 5.67
CA TRP A 120 -0.23 -10.41 6.28
C TRP A 120 0.75 -9.95 5.22
N GLN A 121 1.17 -8.70 5.31
CA GLN A 121 2.25 -8.17 4.49
C GLN A 121 3.54 -8.19 5.30
N PHE A 122 4.53 -8.95 4.82
CA PHE A 122 5.84 -9.08 5.43
C PHE A 122 6.89 -8.45 4.53
N LEU A 123 7.47 -7.34 5.00
CA LEU A 123 8.56 -6.66 4.31
C LEU A 123 9.89 -7.27 4.73
N VAL A 124 10.56 -7.93 3.79
CA VAL A 124 11.85 -8.59 4.05
C VAL A 124 12.96 -7.55 4.13
N VAL A 125 13.63 -7.54 5.27
CA VAL A 125 14.85 -6.76 5.55
C VAL A 125 15.91 -7.67 6.17
N GLY A 126 17.18 -7.24 6.19
CA GLY A 126 18.27 -8.05 6.75
C GLY A 126 17.95 -8.70 8.11
N PRO A 127 17.46 -7.92 9.11
CA PRO A 127 17.17 -8.49 10.44
C PRO A 127 16.10 -9.59 10.49
N ASN A 128 15.12 -9.60 9.56
CA ASN A 128 13.99 -10.55 9.60
C ASN A 128 13.99 -11.59 8.46
N GLU A 129 14.96 -11.55 7.56
CA GLU A 129 14.96 -12.41 6.36
C GLU A 129 14.94 -13.92 6.65
N HIS A 130 15.43 -14.32 7.82
CA HIS A 130 15.43 -15.72 8.26
C HIS A 130 14.06 -16.21 8.70
N GLU A 131 13.12 -15.31 9.00
CA GLU A 131 11.76 -15.63 9.48
C GLU A 131 10.75 -15.88 8.32
N VAL A 132 11.14 -15.69 7.05
CA VAL A 132 10.23 -15.86 5.90
C VAL A 132 9.54 -17.24 5.85
N PRO A 133 10.21 -18.39 6.08
CA PRO A 133 9.51 -19.67 6.11
C PRO A 133 8.51 -19.78 7.27
N GLU A 134 8.85 -19.23 8.42
CA GLU A 134 8.05 -19.32 9.64
C GLU A 134 6.80 -18.41 9.55
N VAL A 135 6.90 -17.24 8.93
CA VAL A 135 5.75 -16.33 8.80
C VAL A 135 4.61 -16.94 7.99
N LEU A 136 4.92 -17.80 7.01
CA LEU A 136 3.91 -18.51 6.23
C LEU A 136 3.16 -19.55 7.08
N GLN A 137 3.86 -20.22 8.00
CA GLN A 137 3.26 -21.18 8.91
C GLN A 137 2.42 -20.49 9.99
N GLU A 138 2.98 -19.44 10.58
CA GLU A 138 2.32 -18.68 11.64
C GLU A 138 1.03 -18.01 11.12
N ALA A 139 1.04 -17.41 9.92
CA ALA A 139 -0.14 -16.84 9.31
C ALA A 139 -1.29 -17.84 9.16
N ARG A 140 -0.98 -19.05 8.70
CA ARG A 140 -1.96 -20.16 8.59
C ARG A 140 -2.51 -20.54 9.97
N ALA A 141 -1.64 -20.66 10.97
CA ALA A 141 -2.03 -20.99 12.34
C ALA A 141 -2.93 -19.92 12.96
N GLN A 142 -2.71 -18.65 12.62
CA GLN A 142 -3.53 -17.51 13.04
C GLN A 142 -4.84 -17.38 12.27
N GLY A 143 -5.05 -18.10 11.16
CA GLY A 143 -6.25 -18.03 10.32
C GLY A 143 -6.24 -16.83 9.35
N VAL A 144 -5.07 -16.35 8.95
CA VAL A 144 -4.88 -15.34 7.92
C VAL A 144 -5.06 -15.98 6.54
N ASP A 145 -5.74 -15.28 5.63
CA ASP A 145 -6.09 -15.84 4.32
C ASP A 145 -4.91 -15.85 3.34
N GLU A 146 -4.00 -14.84 3.44
CA GLU A 146 -2.89 -14.65 2.50
C GLU A 146 -1.66 -14.06 3.19
N VAL A 147 -0.46 -14.42 2.73
CA VAL A 147 0.79 -13.74 3.08
C VAL A 147 1.43 -13.17 1.83
N VAL A 148 1.74 -11.87 1.85
CA VAL A 148 2.43 -11.18 0.78
C VAL A 148 3.84 -10.80 1.24
N ILE A 149 4.84 -11.40 0.62
CA ILE A 149 6.25 -11.06 0.86
C ILE A 149 6.63 -9.86 -0.01
N LYS A 150 7.16 -8.80 0.60
CA LYS A 150 7.58 -7.57 -0.07
C LYS A 150 9.08 -7.38 0.06
N THR A 151 9.68 -6.77 -0.96
CA THR A 151 11.09 -6.34 -0.95
C THR A 151 11.21 -4.90 -0.45
N ALA A 152 12.22 -4.64 0.37
CA ALA A 152 12.45 -3.31 0.93
C ALA A 152 12.92 -2.31 -0.15
N GLN A 153 12.31 -1.12 -0.14
CA GLN A 153 12.82 0.04 -0.88
C GLN A 153 13.76 0.82 0.04
N LEU A 154 15.00 1.03 -0.42
CA LEU A 154 16.03 1.77 0.29
C LEU A 154 16.36 3.04 -0.51
N ASN A 155 16.58 4.16 0.18
CA ASN A 155 16.97 5.42 -0.48
C ASN A 155 18.43 5.41 -0.92
N ASP A 156 19.29 4.73 -0.15
CA ASP A 156 20.72 4.63 -0.39
C ASP A 156 21.21 3.19 -0.15
N PRO A 157 20.99 2.26 -1.10
CA PRO A 157 21.45 0.89 -0.96
C PRO A 157 22.98 0.84 -1.10
N HIS A 158 23.68 0.32 -0.07
CA HIS A 158 25.14 0.15 -0.05
C HIS A 158 25.54 -1.09 0.76
N ASP A 159 26.80 -1.50 0.61
CA ASP A 159 27.35 -2.62 1.39
C ASP A 159 27.27 -2.32 2.88
N GLY A 160 26.72 -3.26 3.65
CA GLY A 160 26.52 -3.11 5.09
C GLY A 160 25.30 -2.29 5.51
N HIS A 161 24.44 -1.87 4.56
CA HIS A 161 23.18 -1.22 4.92
C HIS A 161 22.32 -2.16 5.80
N PRO A 162 21.90 -1.76 7.01
CA PRO A 162 21.30 -2.65 8.01
C PRO A 162 19.99 -3.31 7.57
N LEU A 163 19.26 -2.70 6.62
CA LEU A 163 18.01 -3.24 6.10
C LEU A 163 18.17 -3.99 4.77
N LEU A 164 19.38 -4.01 4.19
CA LEU A 164 19.61 -4.75 2.95
C LEU A 164 19.66 -6.24 3.26
N THR A 165 18.75 -7.00 2.63
CA THR A 165 18.72 -8.46 2.79
C THR A 165 19.93 -9.13 2.13
N THR A 166 20.46 -10.18 2.76
CA THR A 166 21.50 -11.02 2.19
C THR A 166 20.96 -12.04 1.19
N GLN A 167 19.64 -12.32 1.26
CA GLN A 167 18.97 -13.31 0.42
C GLN A 167 18.63 -12.77 -0.98
N PRO A 168 19.24 -13.28 -2.06
CA PRO A 168 19.06 -12.71 -3.41
C PRO A 168 17.60 -12.66 -3.88
N GLN A 169 16.78 -13.66 -3.54
CA GLN A 169 15.38 -13.73 -3.96
C GLN A 169 14.51 -12.62 -3.36
N HIS A 170 14.94 -11.98 -2.27
CA HIS A 170 14.24 -10.91 -1.59
C HIS A 170 14.87 -9.54 -1.80
N ARG A 171 15.90 -9.43 -2.66
CA ARG A 171 16.55 -8.16 -2.98
C ARG A 171 15.79 -7.40 -4.04
N ARG A 172 15.64 -6.11 -3.81
CA ARG A 172 15.20 -5.14 -4.83
C ARG A 172 16.38 -4.64 -5.66
N TYR A 173 17.59 -4.74 -5.11
CA TYR A 173 18.83 -4.19 -5.69
C TYR A 173 19.86 -5.29 -5.89
N ASP A 174 20.62 -5.18 -6.98
CA ASP A 174 21.80 -5.99 -7.21
C ASP A 174 23.03 -5.08 -7.31
N ARG A 175 24.18 -5.62 -6.93
CA ARG A 175 25.45 -4.93 -7.06
C ARG A 175 25.98 -5.13 -8.49
N ASP A 176 26.21 -4.03 -9.19
CA ASP A 176 26.84 -4.05 -10.50
C ASP A 176 28.29 -4.54 -10.35
N PRO A 177 28.68 -5.65 -10.98
CA PRO A 177 30.01 -6.25 -10.80
C PRO A 177 31.15 -5.39 -11.38
N MET A 178 30.86 -4.50 -12.33
CA MET A 178 31.86 -3.64 -12.97
C MET A 178 32.12 -2.34 -12.20
N SER A 179 31.03 -1.67 -11.78
CA SER A 179 31.12 -0.39 -11.06
C SER A 179 31.11 -0.54 -9.54
N GLY A 180 30.66 -1.70 -9.02
CA GLY A 180 30.44 -1.92 -7.59
C GLY A 180 29.25 -1.18 -7.01
N GLN A 181 28.50 -0.44 -7.83
CA GLN A 181 27.33 0.32 -7.40
C GLN A 181 26.08 -0.57 -7.25
N TRP A 182 25.23 -0.23 -6.32
CA TRP A 182 23.93 -0.88 -6.17
C TRP A 182 22.90 -0.24 -7.11
N ARG A 183 22.20 -1.06 -7.87
CA ARG A 183 21.17 -0.66 -8.83
C ARG A 183 19.91 -1.49 -8.65
N LEU A 184 18.78 -0.94 -9.07
CA LEU A 184 17.54 -1.72 -9.15
C LEU A 184 17.77 -2.98 -10.01
N ARG A 185 17.31 -4.13 -9.50
CA ARG A 185 17.37 -5.40 -10.22
C ARG A 185 16.59 -5.37 -11.53
N ASN A 186 15.37 -4.81 -11.46
CA ASN A 186 14.53 -4.68 -12.65
C ASN A 186 14.90 -3.41 -13.41
N PRO A 187 15.07 -3.51 -14.74
CA PRO A 187 15.33 -2.33 -15.55
C PRO A 187 14.17 -1.34 -15.45
N LEU A 188 14.49 -0.07 -15.53
CA LEU A 188 13.53 1.02 -15.53
C LEU A 188 13.19 1.37 -16.99
N ASP A 189 12.24 0.61 -17.57
CA ASP A 189 11.75 0.88 -18.92
C ASP A 189 10.91 2.16 -18.94
N ASP A 190 10.88 2.87 -20.10
CA ASP A 190 10.06 4.07 -20.32
C ASP A 190 8.59 3.71 -20.53
N SER A 191 8.04 2.96 -19.58
CA SER A 191 6.65 2.53 -19.54
C SER A 191 6.16 2.37 -18.09
N CYS A 192 4.87 2.56 -17.87
CA CYS A 192 4.25 2.30 -16.57
C CYS A 192 2.73 2.15 -16.69
N TRP A 193 2.22 0.94 -16.52
CA TRP A 193 0.78 0.67 -16.55
C TRP A 193 -0.01 1.42 -15.48
N ARG A 194 0.58 1.72 -14.33
CA ARG A 194 -0.09 2.46 -13.24
C ARG A 194 -0.64 3.81 -13.67
N MET A 195 -0.01 4.45 -14.67
CA MET A 195 -0.44 5.74 -15.20
C MET A 195 -1.78 5.69 -15.96
N TRP A 196 -2.29 4.48 -16.24
CA TRP A 196 -3.58 4.25 -16.90
C TRP A 196 -4.56 3.47 -16.05
N GLN A 197 -4.15 2.99 -14.88
CA GLN A 197 -4.98 2.15 -14.00
C GLN A 197 -5.49 2.90 -12.78
N GLY A 198 -4.86 4.01 -12.38
CA GLY A 198 -5.25 4.69 -11.17
C GLY A 198 -4.48 5.96 -10.89
N SER A 199 -4.89 6.64 -9.85
CA SER A 199 -4.29 7.83 -9.29
C SER A 199 -4.38 7.80 -7.76
N VAL A 200 -3.74 8.75 -7.11
CA VAL A 200 -3.85 8.92 -5.67
C VAL A 200 -4.51 10.26 -5.34
N LEU A 201 -5.52 10.21 -4.50
CA LEU A 201 -6.12 11.37 -3.89
C LEU A 201 -5.52 11.57 -2.50
N THR A 202 -4.88 12.69 -2.29
CA THR A 202 -4.34 13.06 -0.98
C THR A 202 -5.44 13.58 -0.05
N TRP A 203 -5.15 13.62 1.24
CA TRP A 203 -6.13 14.04 2.28
C TRP A 203 -6.66 15.46 2.10
N ASP A 204 -5.96 16.33 1.37
CA ASP A 204 -6.30 17.73 1.10
C ASP A 204 -6.87 17.95 -0.31
N GLY A 205 -7.24 16.85 -1.01
CA GLY A 205 -7.90 16.89 -2.31
C GLY A 205 -6.98 17.06 -3.52
N ARG A 206 -5.65 17.04 -3.35
CA ARG A 206 -4.74 17.01 -4.50
C ARG A 206 -4.75 15.63 -5.14
N VAL A 207 -4.71 15.60 -6.47
CA VAL A 207 -4.59 14.37 -7.25
C VAL A 207 -3.14 14.23 -7.71
N VAL A 208 -2.50 13.13 -7.36
CA VAL A 208 -1.14 12.79 -7.78
C VAL A 208 -1.11 11.50 -8.59
N PRO A 209 -0.14 11.31 -9.49
CA PRO A 209 -0.19 10.22 -10.47
C PRO A 209 0.07 8.85 -9.86
N CYS A 210 0.81 8.77 -8.75
CA CYS A 210 1.25 7.51 -8.18
C CYS A 210 1.49 7.61 -6.67
N CYS A 211 1.41 6.47 -5.96
CA CYS A 211 1.73 6.37 -4.54
C CYS A 211 3.22 6.57 -4.20
N PHE A 212 4.10 6.68 -5.17
CA PHE A 212 5.50 7.07 -4.97
C PHE A 212 5.67 8.59 -4.82
N ASP A 213 4.70 9.39 -5.27
CA ASP A 213 4.70 10.85 -5.06
C ASP A 213 4.13 11.18 -3.67
N LYS A 214 4.90 10.84 -2.63
CA LYS A 214 4.47 10.97 -1.22
C LYS A 214 4.28 12.42 -0.77
N ASP A 215 5.04 13.32 -1.35
CA ASP A 215 5.06 14.75 -0.99
C ASP A 215 4.22 15.61 -1.93
N ALA A 216 3.56 14.96 -2.91
CA ALA A 216 2.73 15.60 -3.94
C ALA A 216 3.50 16.67 -4.71
N HIS A 217 4.68 16.32 -5.23
CA HIS A 217 5.48 17.16 -6.11
C HIS A 217 4.89 17.23 -7.53
N HIS A 218 4.20 16.17 -7.96
CA HIS A 218 3.56 16.06 -9.27
C HIS A 218 2.04 16.17 -9.17
N VAL A 219 1.52 17.33 -8.81
CA VAL A 219 0.07 17.56 -8.68
C VAL A 219 -0.57 17.65 -10.06
N MET A 220 -1.47 16.73 -10.36
CA MET A 220 -2.24 16.68 -11.61
C MET A 220 -3.44 17.62 -11.60
N GLY A 221 -3.96 17.93 -10.42
CA GLY A 221 -5.09 18.83 -10.18
C GLY A 221 -5.60 18.69 -8.75
N ARG A 222 -6.69 19.41 -8.46
CA ARG A 222 -7.35 19.36 -7.16
C ARG A 222 -8.84 19.08 -7.36
N LEU A 223 -9.38 18.13 -6.59
CA LEU A 223 -10.83 17.91 -6.54
C LEU A 223 -11.52 19.09 -5.87
N GLY A 224 -12.68 19.46 -6.41
CA GLY A 224 -13.39 20.67 -6.05
C GLY A 224 -13.13 21.84 -7.02
N ASP A 225 -11.92 21.93 -7.60
CA ASP A 225 -11.63 22.91 -8.66
C ASP A 225 -12.04 22.37 -10.05
N LYS A 226 -11.87 21.07 -10.25
CA LYS A 226 -12.20 20.36 -11.49
C LYS A 226 -12.73 18.96 -11.18
N SER A 227 -13.49 18.39 -12.12
CA SER A 227 -13.89 17.00 -12.07
C SER A 227 -12.67 16.06 -12.16
N MET A 228 -12.76 14.86 -11.60
CA MET A 228 -11.68 13.87 -11.74
C MET A 228 -11.44 13.50 -13.20
N ARG A 229 -12.50 13.47 -14.01
CA ARG A 229 -12.41 13.23 -15.46
C ARG A 229 -11.57 14.29 -16.15
N ASP A 230 -11.80 15.59 -15.84
CA ASP A 230 -11.04 16.70 -16.43
C ASP A 230 -9.58 16.69 -15.98
N ILE A 231 -9.31 16.30 -14.73
CA ILE A 231 -7.95 16.12 -14.21
C ILE A 231 -7.26 14.99 -14.97
N TRP A 232 -7.91 13.82 -15.06
CA TRP A 232 -7.34 12.61 -15.67
C TRP A 232 -6.99 12.75 -17.14
N HIS A 233 -7.81 13.50 -17.89
CA HIS A 233 -7.61 13.81 -19.31
C HIS A 233 -6.93 15.17 -19.53
N GLY A 234 -6.64 15.89 -18.46
CA GLY A 234 -6.08 17.23 -18.51
C GLY A 234 -4.61 17.31 -18.92
N PRO A 235 -4.11 18.51 -19.20
CA PRO A 235 -2.77 18.73 -19.73
C PRO A 235 -1.66 18.25 -18.78
N ALA A 236 -1.86 18.36 -17.46
CA ALA A 236 -0.87 17.90 -16.48
C ALA A 236 -0.62 16.37 -16.58
N TYR A 237 -1.69 15.57 -16.63
CA TYR A 237 -1.56 14.13 -16.84
C TYR A 237 -0.97 13.77 -18.22
N GLN A 238 -1.41 14.49 -19.26
CA GLN A 238 -0.89 14.26 -20.61
C GLN A 238 0.62 14.54 -20.67
N GLN A 239 1.07 15.66 -20.13
CA GLN A 239 2.49 16.01 -20.07
C GLN A 239 3.27 14.99 -19.22
N PHE A 240 2.75 14.61 -18.06
CA PHE A 240 3.41 13.62 -17.20
C PHE A 240 3.58 12.27 -17.90
N ARG A 241 2.53 11.77 -18.59
CA ARG A 241 2.59 10.53 -19.37
C ARG A 241 3.57 10.61 -20.54
N GLN A 242 3.63 11.75 -21.23
CA GLN A 242 4.62 11.98 -22.30
C GLN A 242 6.04 11.95 -21.76
N THR A 243 6.30 12.65 -20.66
CA THR A 243 7.62 12.62 -20.00
C THR A 243 8.01 11.22 -19.59
N LEU A 244 7.09 10.44 -19.04
CA LEU A 244 7.33 9.06 -18.62
C LEU A 244 7.70 8.16 -19.80
N PHE A 245 7.08 8.31 -20.96
CA PHE A 245 7.40 7.55 -22.16
C PHE A 245 8.71 7.99 -22.83
N ALA A 246 9.15 9.21 -22.59
CA ALA A 246 10.39 9.74 -23.16
C ALA A 246 11.61 9.45 -22.27
N ASP A 247 11.46 9.57 -20.96
CA ASP A 247 12.55 9.42 -19.98
C ASP A 247 11.95 9.23 -18.58
N ARG A 248 11.54 8.00 -18.27
CA ARG A 248 11.04 7.63 -16.93
C ARG A 248 12.11 7.79 -15.86
N ALA A 249 13.37 7.53 -16.20
CA ALA A 249 14.48 7.63 -15.26
C ALA A 249 14.77 9.08 -14.83
N GLY A 250 14.38 10.06 -15.65
CA GLY A 250 14.44 11.48 -15.31
C GLY A 250 13.36 11.97 -14.34
N ILE A 251 12.32 11.15 -14.06
CA ILE A 251 11.29 11.48 -13.08
C ILE A 251 11.73 11.02 -11.69
N ASP A 252 11.94 11.95 -10.76
CA ASP A 252 12.51 11.72 -9.44
C ASP A 252 11.83 10.57 -8.66
N MET A 253 10.49 10.56 -8.57
CA MET A 253 9.74 9.51 -7.88
C MET A 253 9.83 8.14 -8.58
N CYS A 254 10.25 8.08 -9.85
CA CYS A 254 10.36 6.84 -10.61
C CYS A 254 11.74 6.19 -10.48
N THR A 255 12.79 6.94 -10.12
CA THR A 255 14.19 6.48 -10.12
C THR A 255 14.44 5.26 -9.23
N ASN A 256 13.66 5.08 -8.16
CA ASN A 256 13.76 3.96 -7.24
C ASN A 256 12.49 3.08 -7.25
N CYS A 257 11.77 3.05 -8.38
CA CYS A 257 10.54 2.29 -8.54
C CYS A 257 10.78 1.00 -9.32
N SER A 258 10.47 -0.15 -8.74
CA SER A 258 10.53 -1.47 -9.41
C SER A 258 9.17 -1.92 -9.96
N GLU A 259 8.16 -1.05 -9.95
CA GLU A 259 6.78 -1.41 -10.26
C GLU A 259 6.31 -0.75 -11.57
N GLY A 260 5.20 -1.26 -12.10
CA GLY A 260 4.53 -0.69 -13.28
C GLY A 260 5.11 -1.11 -14.64
N SER A 261 6.23 -1.83 -14.67
CA SER A 261 6.81 -2.38 -15.91
C SER A 261 6.17 -3.71 -16.35
N HIS A 262 5.44 -4.39 -15.46
CA HIS A 262 4.74 -5.62 -15.77
C HIS A 262 3.26 -5.50 -15.40
N VAL A 263 2.39 -6.00 -16.28
CA VAL A 263 0.98 -6.24 -15.97
C VAL A 263 0.92 -7.54 -15.19
N TYR A 264 0.52 -7.48 -13.92
CA TYR A 264 0.17 -8.71 -13.21
C TYR A 264 -1.20 -9.16 -13.73
N ALA A 265 -1.20 -10.27 -14.46
CA ALA A 265 -2.41 -10.99 -14.86
C ALA A 265 -2.87 -11.88 -13.70
#